data_23dcb5066c359c1890b96f4d7dbc31e0
#
_entry.id   23dcb5066c359c1890b96f4d7dbc31e0
#
_cell.length_a   1.000
_cell.length_b   1.000
_cell.length_c   1.000
_cell.angle_alpha   90.00
_cell.angle_beta   90.00
_cell.angle_gamma   90.00
#
_symmetry.space_group_name_H-M   'P 1'
#
loop_
_entity.id
_entity.type
_entity.pdbx_description
1 polymer ?
#
loop_
_entity_poly.entity_id
_entity_poly.type
_entity_poly.pdbx_seq_one_letter_code
_entity_poly.pdbx_strand_id
1 'polypeptide(L)'
;MKSETFHICEIEEVPTLTNRNYDILFTPFKIGNMEVKNRIVMSPMGTNSASPDGRKSVDEIDYFEARARGGVGMIILGCQFLNHDLAQGSMEGVLEDTYVIPRLTDLCEAVQRYGTKIVGQI
;
A
#
# COMPACT_ATOMS: atom_id res chain seq x y z
N MET A 1 -53.53 16.09 3.74
CA MET A 1 -52.13 15.70 3.92
C MET A 1 -52.00 14.24 3.52
N LYS A 2 -51.45 13.94 2.33
CA LYS A 2 -51.22 12.56 1.88
C LYS A 2 -49.88 12.11 2.43
N SER A 3 -49.88 11.01 3.21
CA SER A 3 -48.68 10.37 3.70
C SER A 3 -47.96 9.74 2.52
N GLU A 4 -46.82 10.27 2.14
CA GLU A 4 -45.90 9.60 1.20
C GLU A 4 -45.22 8.47 1.94
N THR A 5 -45.59 7.24 1.55
CA THR A 5 -44.92 6.04 2.03
C THR A 5 -43.60 5.92 1.29
N PHE A 6 -42.48 6.10 2.01
CA PHE A 6 -41.15 5.80 1.51
C PHE A 6 -41.09 4.30 1.19
N HIS A 7 -40.98 3.98 -0.10
CA HIS A 7 -40.58 2.63 -0.51
C HIS A 7 -39.11 2.44 -0.17
N ILE A 8 -38.83 1.68 0.86
CA ILE A 8 -37.49 1.15 1.11
C ILE A 8 -37.23 0.19 -0.05
N CYS A 9 -36.23 0.50 -0.86
CA CYS A 9 -35.73 -0.38 -1.89
C CYS A 9 -35.42 -1.73 -1.24
N GLU A 10 -36.12 -2.79 -1.65
CA GLU A 10 -35.79 -4.15 -1.24
C GLU A 10 -34.36 -4.40 -1.68
N ILE A 11 -33.46 -4.56 -0.71
CA ILE A 11 -32.08 -4.96 -0.99
C ILE A 11 -32.21 -6.42 -1.48
N GLU A 12 -32.07 -6.62 -2.79
CA GLU A 12 -31.89 -7.97 -3.34
C GLU A 12 -30.81 -8.66 -2.52
N GLU A 13 -31.10 -9.86 -2.04
CA GLU A 13 -30.15 -10.67 -1.26
C GLU A 13 -28.82 -10.69 -2.01
N VAL A 14 -27.80 -10.03 -1.42
CA VAL A 14 -26.43 -10.10 -1.91
C VAL A 14 -26.09 -11.60 -1.94
N PRO A 15 -25.74 -12.17 -3.12
CA PRO A 15 -25.43 -13.59 -3.22
C PRO A 15 -24.36 -13.90 -2.17
N THR A 16 -24.68 -14.79 -1.24
CA THR A 16 -23.74 -15.22 -0.21
C THR A 16 -22.46 -15.65 -0.87
N LEU A 17 -21.33 -15.00 -0.50
CA LEU A 17 -19.99 -15.24 -1.04
C LEU A 17 -19.44 -16.66 -0.75
N THR A 18 -20.28 -17.55 -0.24
CA THR A 18 -19.93 -18.85 0.32
C THR A 18 -19.45 -19.90 -0.70
N ASN A 19 -19.40 -19.56 -2.01
CA ASN A 19 -18.96 -20.53 -3.02
C ASN A 19 -17.95 -19.95 -4.02
N ARG A 20 -17.22 -18.89 -3.69
CA ARG A 20 -16.16 -18.36 -4.54
C ARG A 20 -14.81 -18.91 -4.07
N ASN A 21 -14.14 -19.64 -4.94
CA ASN A 21 -12.78 -20.09 -4.68
C ASN A 21 -11.80 -18.93 -4.96
N TYR A 22 -11.20 -18.38 -3.91
CA TYR A 22 -10.19 -17.31 -3.99
C TYR A 22 -8.75 -17.84 -3.91
N ASP A 23 -8.56 -19.15 -3.97
CA ASP A 23 -7.23 -19.77 -3.81
C ASP A 23 -6.20 -19.22 -4.80
N ILE A 24 -6.66 -18.81 -6.00
CA ILE A 24 -5.81 -18.19 -7.01
C ILE A 24 -5.09 -16.94 -6.50
N LEU A 25 -5.70 -16.18 -5.59
CA LEU A 25 -5.09 -14.97 -5.03
C LEU A 25 -3.85 -15.27 -4.19
N PHE A 26 -3.78 -16.46 -3.63
CA PHE A 26 -2.70 -16.90 -2.75
C PHE A 26 -1.62 -17.71 -3.47
N THR A 27 -1.74 -17.86 -4.80
CA THR A 27 -0.71 -18.52 -5.61
C THR A 27 0.40 -17.54 -5.99
N PRO A 28 1.68 -17.96 -5.96
CA PRO A 28 2.78 -17.12 -6.41
C PRO A 28 2.68 -16.83 -7.91
N PHE A 29 3.29 -15.73 -8.33
CA PHE A 29 3.42 -15.38 -9.75
C PHE A 29 4.72 -14.59 -9.99
N LYS A 30 5.04 -14.36 -11.27
CA LYS A 30 6.25 -13.65 -11.69
C LYS A 30 5.91 -12.37 -12.44
N ILE A 31 6.66 -11.32 -12.16
CA ILE A 31 6.70 -10.08 -12.94
C ILE A 31 8.13 -9.97 -13.49
N GLY A 32 8.33 -10.31 -14.75
CA GLY A 32 9.68 -10.50 -15.29
C GLY A 32 10.43 -11.57 -14.51
N ASN A 33 11.58 -11.20 -13.92
CA ASN A 33 12.39 -12.08 -13.09
C ASN A 33 12.04 -12.04 -11.59
N MET A 34 11.14 -11.12 -11.18
CA MET A 34 10.73 -10.98 -9.78
C MET A 34 9.60 -11.97 -9.47
N GLU A 35 9.82 -12.84 -8.49
CA GLU A 35 8.79 -13.71 -7.94
C GLU A 35 8.06 -13.01 -6.78
N VAL A 36 6.72 -13.03 -6.83
CA VAL A 36 5.84 -12.46 -5.80
C VAL A 36 5.05 -13.61 -5.18
N LYS A 37 5.02 -13.66 -3.84
CA LYS A 37 4.48 -14.81 -3.07
C LYS A 37 2.97 -15.05 -3.26
N ASN A 38 2.22 -14.03 -3.69
CA ASN A 38 0.78 -14.12 -3.97
C ASN A 38 0.35 -12.97 -4.89
N ARG A 39 -0.93 -12.94 -5.28
CA ARG A 39 -1.49 -11.97 -6.24
C ARG A 39 -2.15 -10.76 -5.57
N ILE A 40 -1.91 -10.55 -4.28
CA ILE A 40 -2.45 -9.41 -3.52
C ILE A 40 -1.39 -8.30 -3.55
N VAL A 41 -1.74 -7.18 -4.16
CA VAL A 41 -0.86 -6.01 -4.31
C VAL A 41 -1.52 -4.81 -3.65
N MET A 42 -0.77 -4.13 -2.78
CA MET A 42 -1.17 -2.82 -2.26
C MET A 42 -0.80 -1.77 -3.32
N SER A 43 -1.84 -1.11 -3.86
CA SER A 43 -1.67 -0.02 -4.82
C SER A 43 -1.01 1.20 -4.18
N PRO A 44 -0.36 2.07 -4.97
CA PRO A 44 0.30 3.26 -4.45
C PRO A 44 -0.75 4.19 -3.81
N MET A 45 -0.40 4.66 -2.62
CA MET A 45 -1.21 5.62 -1.86
C MET A 45 -0.27 6.54 -1.08
N GLY A 46 -0.48 7.85 -1.20
CA GLY A 46 0.21 8.83 -0.39
C GLY A 46 -0.21 8.69 1.07
N THR A 47 0.76 8.51 1.96
CA THR A 47 0.52 8.38 3.40
C THR A 47 0.55 9.72 4.11
N ASN A 48 1.20 10.70 3.51
CA ASN A 48 1.43 12.03 4.07
C ASN A 48 2.06 11.98 5.47
N SER A 49 2.91 10.98 5.71
CA SER A 49 3.49 10.67 7.01
C SER A 49 5.02 10.61 7.02
N ALA A 50 5.69 11.06 5.94
CA ALA A 50 7.13 11.24 5.95
C ALA A 50 7.56 12.31 6.96
N SER A 51 8.80 12.24 7.41
CA SER A 51 9.40 13.31 8.22
C SER A 51 9.51 14.61 7.41
N PRO A 52 9.53 15.79 8.05
CA PRO A 52 9.63 17.08 7.35
C PRO A 52 10.84 17.22 6.42
N ASP A 53 11.87 16.43 6.64
CA ASP A 53 13.07 16.35 5.81
C ASP A 53 12.97 15.33 4.67
N GLY A 54 11.79 14.79 4.40
CA GLY A 54 11.52 13.84 3.31
C GLY A 54 11.94 12.40 3.58
N ARG A 55 12.46 12.08 4.77
CA ARG A 55 12.78 10.69 5.14
C ARG A 55 11.54 9.92 5.53
N LYS A 56 11.56 8.61 5.34
CA LYS A 56 10.54 7.72 5.88
C LYS A 56 10.48 7.83 7.40
N SER A 57 9.31 8.15 7.96
CA SER A 57 9.11 8.18 9.40
C SER A 57 9.00 6.76 9.96
N VAL A 58 9.12 6.62 11.29
CA VAL A 58 8.88 5.34 11.96
C VAL A 58 7.44 4.89 11.75
N ASP A 59 6.48 5.81 11.89
CA ASP A 59 5.05 5.52 11.70
C ASP A 59 4.76 5.01 10.29
N GLU A 60 5.42 5.57 9.27
CA GLU A 60 5.28 5.11 7.89
C GLU A 60 5.87 3.71 7.69
N ILE A 61 7.02 3.43 8.30
CA ILE A 61 7.64 2.10 8.27
C ILE A 61 6.71 1.07 8.94
N ASP A 62 6.20 1.36 10.13
CA ASP A 62 5.26 0.50 10.86
C ASP A 62 3.95 0.28 10.07
N TYR A 63 3.49 1.33 9.40
CA TYR A 63 2.32 1.26 8.53
C TYR A 63 2.50 0.22 7.42
N PHE A 64 3.61 0.24 6.70
CA PHE A 64 3.88 -0.73 5.63
C PHE A 64 4.25 -2.12 6.17
N GLU A 65 4.98 -2.19 7.28
CA GLU A 65 5.27 -3.46 7.94
C GLU A 65 3.99 -4.19 8.35
N ALA A 66 3.02 -3.48 8.91
CA ALA A 66 1.72 -4.08 9.29
C ALA A 66 1.01 -4.73 8.09
N ARG A 67 1.07 -4.13 6.88
CA ARG A 67 0.49 -4.70 5.66
C ARG A 67 1.28 -5.91 5.18
N ALA A 68 2.60 -5.85 5.23
CA ALA A 68 3.47 -6.97 4.88
C ALA A 68 3.22 -8.18 5.81
N ARG A 69 3.11 -7.93 7.13
CA ARG A 69 2.75 -8.92 8.15
C ARG A 69 1.36 -9.49 7.92
N GLY A 70 0.40 -8.68 7.42
CA GLY A 70 -0.94 -9.11 7.00
C GLY A 70 -0.96 -10.00 5.75
N GLY A 71 0.19 -10.24 5.10
CA GLY A 71 0.33 -11.23 4.03
C GLY A 71 0.31 -10.68 2.61
N VAL A 72 0.26 -9.37 2.38
CA VAL A 72 0.32 -8.80 1.03
C VAL A 72 1.59 -9.26 0.29
N GLY A 73 1.47 -9.58 -1.00
CA GLY A 73 2.58 -10.07 -1.83
C GLY A 73 3.52 -8.96 -2.29
N MET A 74 2.96 -7.80 -2.63
CA MET A 74 3.73 -6.65 -3.09
C MET A 74 3.12 -5.34 -2.59
N ILE A 75 3.95 -4.39 -2.25
CA ILE A 75 3.56 -3.02 -1.89
C ILE A 75 4.19 -2.06 -2.90
N ILE A 76 3.38 -1.18 -3.49
CA ILE A 76 3.85 -0.06 -4.28
C ILE A 76 3.72 1.18 -3.38
N LEU A 77 4.83 1.84 -3.08
CA LEU A 77 4.83 3.06 -2.29
C LEU A 77 4.09 4.18 -3.03
N GLY A 78 3.55 5.13 -2.29
CA GLY A 78 3.08 6.39 -2.85
C GLY A 78 4.20 7.16 -3.54
N CYS A 79 3.86 8.29 -4.15
CA CYS A 79 4.82 9.12 -4.88
C CYS A 79 6.06 9.44 -4.03
N GLN A 80 7.24 9.26 -4.63
CA GLN A 80 8.50 9.74 -4.08
C GLN A 80 8.96 10.91 -4.94
N PHE A 81 9.17 12.07 -4.32
CA PHE A 81 9.61 13.25 -5.04
C PHE A 81 11.12 13.20 -5.31
N LEU A 82 11.55 13.70 -6.47
CA LEU A 82 12.95 13.74 -6.83
C LEU A 82 13.74 14.79 -6.02
N ASN A 83 13.07 15.88 -5.62
CA ASN A 83 13.68 16.95 -4.84
C ASN A 83 12.64 17.64 -3.94
N HIS A 84 13.14 18.47 -3.01
CA HIS A 84 12.31 19.20 -2.06
C HIS A 84 11.42 20.27 -2.72
N ASP A 85 11.86 20.86 -3.84
CA ASP A 85 11.08 21.88 -4.56
C ASP A 85 9.78 21.28 -5.13
N LEU A 86 9.84 20.04 -5.59
CA LEU A 86 8.66 19.31 -6.09
C LEU A 86 7.74 18.82 -4.95
N ALA A 87 8.29 18.62 -3.76
CA ALA A 87 7.57 18.10 -2.60
C ALA A 87 6.82 19.18 -1.80
N GLN A 88 6.81 20.44 -2.25
CA GLN A 88 6.25 21.57 -1.49
C GLN A 88 4.80 21.30 -1.03
N GLY A 89 4.60 21.38 0.31
CA GLY A 89 3.29 21.15 0.91
C GLY A 89 2.87 19.67 1.05
N SER A 90 3.74 18.73 0.66
CA SER A 90 3.55 17.30 0.83
C SER A 90 4.46 16.73 1.91
N MET A 91 3.94 15.79 2.70
CA MET A 91 4.75 15.00 3.65
C MET A 91 4.99 13.58 3.08
N GLU A 92 5.37 13.50 1.82
CA GLU A 92 5.80 12.28 1.15
C GLU A 92 7.33 12.19 1.10
N GLY A 93 7.85 11.03 0.71
CA GLY A 93 9.30 10.81 0.64
C GLY A 93 9.98 11.66 -0.44
N VAL A 94 11.20 12.12 -0.16
CA VAL A 94 12.04 12.84 -1.11
C VAL A 94 13.34 12.07 -1.31
N LEU A 95 13.81 11.95 -2.56
CA LEU A 95 14.97 11.13 -2.93
C LEU A 95 16.23 11.96 -3.25
N GLU A 96 16.21 13.28 -2.98
CA GLU A 96 17.28 14.20 -3.37
C GLU A 96 18.63 13.87 -2.74
N ASP A 97 18.60 13.51 -1.46
CA ASP A 97 19.81 13.35 -0.67
C ASP A 97 20.05 11.89 -0.22
N THR A 98 21.33 11.54 -0.09
CA THR A 98 21.72 10.19 0.37
C THR A 98 21.37 9.90 1.83
N TYR A 99 21.08 10.91 2.64
CA TYR A 99 20.68 10.71 4.04
C TYR A 99 19.32 10.03 4.20
N VAL A 100 18.53 9.92 3.13
CA VAL A 100 17.27 9.16 3.13
C VAL A 100 17.50 7.65 3.09
N ILE A 101 18.67 7.19 2.62
CA ILE A 101 19.00 5.78 2.41
C ILE A 101 18.80 4.92 3.67
N PRO A 102 19.28 5.31 4.86
CA PRO A 102 19.09 4.47 6.06
C PRO A 102 17.63 4.16 6.34
N ARG A 103 16.75 5.16 6.25
CA ARG A 103 15.30 4.95 6.48
C ARG A 103 14.61 4.16 5.39
N LEU A 104 15.05 4.27 4.14
CA LEU A 104 14.58 3.40 3.06
C LEU A 104 15.06 1.95 3.27
N THR A 105 16.26 1.76 3.79
CA THR A 105 16.79 0.44 4.16
C THR A 105 15.93 -0.17 5.28
N ASP A 106 15.68 0.58 6.38
CA ASP A 106 14.81 0.14 7.47
C ASP A 106 13.43 -0.30 6.95
N LEU A 107 12.82 0.51 6.05
CA LEU A 107 11.55 0.18 5.42
C LEU A 107 11.62 -1.10 4.58
N CYS A 108 12.64 -1.24 3.74
CA CYS A 108 12.82 -2.43 2.92
C CYS A 108 12.98 -3.69 3.80
N GLU A 109 13.80 -3.63 4.84
CA GLU A 109 14.02 -4.75 5.75
C GLU A 109 12.74 -5.11 6.52
N ALA A 110 12.00 -4.11 7.02
CA ALA A 110 10.74 -4.30 7.72
C ALA A 110 9.70 -5.03 6.87
N VAL A 111 9.60 -4.67 5.58
CA VAL A 111 8.63 -5.26 4.63
C VAL A 111 9.10 -6.62 4.12
N GLN A 112 10.37 -6.72 3.73
CA GLN A 112 10.90 -7.92 3.06
C GLN A 112 11.06 -9.12 3.98
N ARG A 113 11.17 -8.92 5.31
CA ARG A 113 11.20 -10.03 6.29
C ARG A 113 9.96 -10.93 6.22
N TYR A 114 8.85 -10.43 5.69
CA TYR A 114 7.61 -11.19 5.46
C TYR A 114 7.49 -11.74 4.03
N GLY A 115 8.55 -11.68 3.22
CA GLY A 115 8.56 -12.10 1.82
C GLY A 115 7.76 -11.18 0.88
N THR A 116 7.36 -10.00 1.35
CA THR A 116 6.66 -8.99 0.54
C THR A 116 7.66 -8.21 -0.32
N LYS A 117 7.33 -7.99 -1.58
CA LYS A 117 8.11 -7.11 -2.45
C LYS A 117 7.71 -5.66 -2.25
N ILE A 118 8.67 -4.74 -2.36
CA ILE A 118 8.43 -3.31 -2.24
C ILE A 118 8.95 -2.59 -3.48
N VAL A 119 8.16 -1.65 -4.00
CA VAL A 119 8.42 -0.91 -5.25
C VAL A 119 8.20 0.57 -4.98
N GLY A 120 9.12 1.42 -5.40
CA GLY A 120 8.97 2.88 -5.37
C GLY A 120 8.22 3.38 -6.59
N GLN A 121 7.36 4.38 -6.40
CA GLN A 121 6.74 5.18 -7.45
C GLN A 121 7.42 6.55 -7.48
N ILE A 122 7.90 6.97 -8.64
CA ILE A 122 8.56 8.26 -8.88
C ILE A 122 7.69 9.08 -9.83
#